data_a59d7a93d45072373253b570e7a81d3a
#
_entry.id   a59d7a93d45072373253b570e7a81d3a
#
_cell.length_a   1.000
_cell.length_b   1.000
_cell.length_c   1.000
_cell.angle_alpha   90.00
_cell.angle_beta   90.00
_cell.angle_gamma   90.00
#
_symmetry.space_group_name_H-M   'P 1'
#
loop_
_entity.id
_entity.type
_entity.pdbx_description
1 polymer ?
#
loop_
_entity_poly.entity_id
_entity_poly.type
_entity_poly.pdbx_seq_one_letter_code
_entity_poly.pdbx_strand_id
1 'polypeptide(L)'
;VFPEDIYNSRKMEKIFSLIEKYCFQGHTHIPGVFREDMTFLAPEDIDFKYTLTDQKVMINVGSVGQPRNGDCRSSYVIIDGDEVHFRRVDYDYDKTAAKIYDIPDLDNFLGDRLREGR
;
A
#
# COMPACT_ATOMS: atom_id res chain seq x y z
N VAL A 1 5.68 4.85 -6.00
CA VAL A 1 4.84 6.06 -6.03
C VAL A 1 4.18 6.21 -4.67
N PHE A 2 4.31 7.38 -4.06
CA PHE A 2 3.65 7.74 -2.81
C PHE A 2 2.33 8.47 -3.09
N PRO A 3 1.37 8.48 -2.15
CA PRO A 3 0.11 9.20 -2.35
C PRO A 3 0.27 10.67 -2.73
N GLU A 4 1.23 11.38 -2.14
CA GLU A 4 1.54 12.78 -2.43
C GLU A 4 2.13 13.04 -3.81
N ASP A 5 2.57 12.01 -4.52
CA ASP A 5 3.08 12.15 -5.89
C ASP A 5 2.00 12.63 -6.88
N ILE A 6 0.71 12.47 -6.53
CA ILE A 6 -0.40 13.01 -7.36
C ILE A 6 -0.31 14.53 -7.58
N TYR A 7 0.39 15.25 -6.70
CA TYR A 7 0.62 16.68 -6.87
C TYR A 7 1.76 16.99 -7.86
N ASN A 8 2.47 15.97 -8.35
CA ASN A 8 3.51 16.10 -9.37
C ASN A 8 3.02 15.49 -10.71
N SER A 9 2.23 16.27 -11.46
CA SER A 9 1.62 15.81 -12.72
C SER A 9 2.64 15.29 -13.70
N ARG A 10 3.78 15.98 -13.86
CA ARG A 10 4.84 15.56 -14.79
C ARG A 10 5.41 14.17 -14.46
N LYS A 11 5.62 13.88 -13.17
CA LYS A 11 6.06 12.57 -12.70
C LYS A 11 5.01 11.51 -12.99
N MET A 12 3.76 11.78 -12.63
CA MET A 12 2.66 10.84 -12.79
C MET A 12 2.35 10.54 -14.26
N GLU A 13 2.28 11.56 -15.12
CA GLU A 13 2.12 11.38 -16.56
C GLU A 13 3.19 10.49 -17.16
N LYS A 14 4.46 10.74 -16.79
CA LYS A 14 5.58 9.90 -17.24
C LYS A 14 5.42 8.45 -16.81
N ILE A 15 5.02 8.21 -15.56
CA ILE A 15 4.81 6.85 -15.03
C ILE A 15 3.65 6.16 -15.75
N PHE A 16 2.50 6.84 -15.88
CA PHE A 16 1.35 6.30 -16.59
C PHE A 16 1.62 6.02 -18.08
N SER A 17 2.52 6.77 -18.71
CA SER A 17 2.93 6.49 -20.09
C SER A 17 3.67 5.16 -20.25
N LEU A 18 4.26 4.62 -19.18
CA LEU A 18 4.97 3.34 -19.16
C LEU A 18 4.06 2.15 -18.82
N ILE A 19 2.83 2.42 -18.40
CA ILE A 19 1.85 1.40 -18.03
C ILE A 19 0.96 1.11 -19.22
N GLU A 20 0.77 -0.17 -19.56
CA GLU A 20 -0.16 -0.54 -20.62
C GLU A 20 -1.61 -0.33 -20.16
N LYS A 21 -2.02 -0.95 -19.07
CA LYS A 21 -3.36 -0.84 -18.51
C LYS A 21 -3.39 -0.83 -16.99
N TYR A 22 -2.92 -1.89 -16.34
CA TYR A 22 -2.90 -2.03 -14.90
C TYR A 22 -1.48 -2.30 -14.41
N CYS A 23 -1.11 -1.67 -13.29
CA CYS A 23 0.18 -1.89 -12.63
C CYS A 23 -0.04 -2.12 -11.14
N PHE A 24 0.28 -3.32 -10.67
CA PHE A 24 0.29 -3.64 -9.24
C PHE A 24 1.70 -3.46 -8.71
N GLN A 25 1.84 -2.73 -7.59
CA GLN A 25 3.13 -2.36 -7.02
C GLN A 25 3.11 -2.40 -5.49
N GLY A 26 4.28 -2.40 -4.89
CA GLY A 26 4.51 -2.29 -3.46
C GLY A 26 5.43 -1.12 -3.14
N HIS A 27 6.46 -1.36 -2.33
CA HIS A 27 7.57 -0.49 -1.94
C HIS A 27 7.21 0.59 -0.91
N THR A 28 6.18 1.40 -1.12
CA THR A 28 5.81 2.46 -0.17
C THR A 28 5.10 1.94 1.07
N HIS A 29 4.56 0.73 1.01
CA HIS A 29 3.76 0.07 2.05
C HIS A 29 2.44 0.80 2.38
N ILE A 30 1.97 1.67 1.49
CA ILE A 30 0.72 2.41 1.61
C ILE A 30 -0.23 1.92 0.53
N PRO A 31 -1.26 1.12 0.86
CA PRO A 31 -2.17 0.57 -0.12
C PRO A 31 -3.11 1.63 -0.70
N GLY A 32 -3.47 1.47 -1.96
CA GLY A 32 -4.44 2.35 -2.61
C GLY A 32 -4.34 2.35 -4.13
N VAL A 33 -5.20 3.13 -4.76
CA VAL A 33 -5.37 3.22 -6.20
C VAL A 33 -4.99 4.60 -6.71
N PHE A 34 -4.07 4.64 -7.66
CA PHE A 34 -3.69 5.87 -8.39
C PHE A 34 -4.36 5.85 -9.75
N ARG A 35 -4.95 6.96 -10.15
CA ARG A 35 -5.63 7.16 -11.43
C ARG A 35 -4.94 8.22 -12.28
N GLU A 36 -5.17 8.17 -13.60
CA GLU A 36 -4.59 9.14 -14.54
C GLU A 36 -5.08 10.59 -14.30
N ASP A 37 -6.24 10.77 -13.65
CA ASP A 37 -6.78 12.07 -13.27
C ASP A 37 -6.11 12.69 -12.04
N MET A 38 -4.94 12.18 -11.65
CA MET A 38 -4.18 12.66 -10.49
C MET A 38 -4.91 12.49 -9.16
N THR A 39 -5.73 11.46 -9.04
CA THR A 39 -6.36 11.09 -7.76
C THR A 39 -5.70 9.87 -7.14
N PHE A 40 -5.66 9.85 -5.81
CA PHE A 40 -5.32 8.69 -5.00
C PHE A 40 -6.54 8.33 -4.15
N LEU A 41 -6.91 7.07 -4.17
CA LEU A 41 -8.02 6.52 -3.40
C LEU A 41 -7.46 5.51 -2.39
N ALA A 42 -7.55 5.82 -1.11
CA ALA A 42 -7.24 4.87 -0.06
C ALA A 42 -8.29 3.74 -0.04
N PRO A 43 -7.97 2.53 0.47
CA PRO A 43 -8.95 1.46 0.56
C PRO A 43 -10.23 1.85 1.31
N GLU A 44 -10.11 2.69 2.34
CA GLU A 44 -11.23 3.21 3.13
C GLU A 44 -12.19 4.07 2.31
N ASP A 45 -11.69 4.81 1.30
CA ASP A 45 -12.49 5.68 0.44
C ASP A 45 -13.38 4.91 -0.54
N ILE A 46 -13.03 3.64 -0.80
CA ILE A 46 -13.67 2.79 -1.82
C ILE A 46 -14.26 1.50 -1.24
N ASP A 47 -14.49 1.47 0.06
CA ASP A 47 -15.01 0.29 0.76
C ASP A 47 -14.19 -0.99 0.48
N PHE A 48 -12.85 -0.85 0.43
CA PHE A 48 -11.87 -1.92 0.22
C PHE A 48 -12.03 -2.70 -1.10
N LYS A 49 -12.73 -2.11 -2.06
CA LYS A 49 -12.95 -2.72 -3.38
C LYS A 49 -12.81 -1.69 -4.50
N TYR A 50 -12.10 -2.06 -5.56
CA TYR A 50 -11.98 -1.24 -6.77
C TYR A 50 -12.33 -2.07 -8.00
N THR A 51 -13.20 -1.55 -8.87
CA THR A 51 -13.55 -2.20 -10.14
C THR A 51 -12.64 -1.70 -11.25
N LEU A 52 -11.90 -2.63 -11.86
CA LEU A 52 -11.05 -2.35 -13.01
C LEU A 52 -11.93 -2.03 -14.23
N THR A 53 -11.51 -1.02 -15.00
CA THR A 53 -12.18 -0.57 -16.23
C THR A 53 -11.17 -0.53 -17.38
N ASP A 54 -11.50 0.15 -18.47
CA ASP A 54 -10.54 0.39 -19.57
C ASP A 54 -9.52 1.50 -19.25
N GLN A 55 -9.70 2.22 -18.14
CA GLN A 55 -8.76 3.25 -17.70
C GLN A 55 -7.52 2.64 -17.07
N LYS A 56 -6.37 3.29 -17.27
CA LYS A 56 -5.13 2.90 -16.61
C LYS A 56 -5.19 3.19 -15.12
N VAL A 57 -4.71 2.26 -14.33
CA VAL A 57 -4.56 2.44 -12.88
C VAL A 57 -3.26 1.82 -12.39
N MET A 58 -2.69 2.43 -11.36
CA MET A 58 -1.67 1.81 -10.51
C MET A 58 -2.28 1.46 -9.16
N ILE A 59 -2.00 0.26 -8.67
CA ILE A 59 -2.52 -0.22 -7.40
C ILE A 59 -1.34 -0.61 -6.51
N ASN A 60 -1.18 0.10 -5.41
CA ASN A 60 -0.26 -0.32 -4.37
C ASN A 60 -0.97 -1.32 -3.46
N VAL A 61 -0.39 -2.51 -3.34
CA VAL A 61 -1.00 -3.62 -2.60
C VAL A 61 -0.76 -3.55 -1.08
N GLY A 62 -0.01 -2.54 -0.63
CA GLY A 62 0.36 -2.39 0.78
C GLY A 62 1.54 -3.25 1.18
N SER A 63 1.55 -3.69 2.42
CA SER A 63 2.63 -4.49 2.98
C SER A 63 2.10 -5.60 3.87
N VAL A 64 2.66 -6.80 3.71
CA VAL A 64 2.37 -7.95 4.59
C VAL A 64 3.04 -7.78 5.96
N GLY A 65 4.28 -7.26 5.98
CA GLY A 65 5.10 -7.28 7.19
C GLY A 65 5.33 -5.92 7.85
N GLN A 66 5.14 -4.80 7.11
CA GLN A 66 5.40 -3.46 7.64
C GLN A 66 4.46 -2.42 7.01
N PRO A 67 3.15 -2.44 7.29
CA PRO A 67 2.22 -1.42 6.85
C PRO A 67 2.64 -0.02 7.32
N ARG A 68 2.40 1.01 6.49
CA ARG A 68 2.77 2.41 6.77
C ARG A 68 1.62 3.39 6.54
N ASN A 69 0.41 2.92 6.69
CA ASN A 69 -0.82 3.71 6.52
C ASN A 69 -1.58 3.94 7.83
N GLY A 70 -0.90 3.76 8.98
CA GLY A 70 -1.49 3.90 10.30
C GLY A 70 -2.28 2.67 10.78
N ASP A 71 -2.26 1.58 10.01
CA ASP A 71 -2.90 0.31 10.35
C ASP A 71 -1.83 -0.78 10.41
N CYS A 72 -1.65 -1.41 11.56
CA CYS A 72 -0.61 -2.41 11.77
C CYS A 72 -0.95 -3.80 11.19
N ARG A 73 -2.18 -4.00 10.71
CA ARG A 73 -2.60 -5.27 10.11
C ARG A 73 -1.89 -5.53 8.78
N SER A 74 -1.55 -6.79 8.53
CA SER A 74 -1.01 -7.25 7.26
C SER A 74 -1.95 -6.93 6.09
N SER A 75 -1.43 -6.34 5.02
CA SER A 75 -2.22 -5.92 3.86
C SER A 75 -1.83 -6.69 2.60
N TYR A 76 -2.84 -7.11 1.84
CA TYR A 76 -2.69 -7.75 0.51
C TYR A 76 -3.95 -7.49 -0.33
N VAL A 77 -3.90 -7.85 -1.60
CA VAL A 77 -5.05 -7.73 -2.50
C VAL A 77 -5.41 -9.08 -3.13
N ILE A 78 -6.69 -9.25 -3.45
CA ILE A 78 -7.21 -10.35 -4.25
C ILE A 78 -7.79 -9.74 -5.52
N ILE A 79 -7.47 -10.33 -6.68
CA ILE A 79 -8.08 -10.00 -7.96
C ILE A 79 -9.07 -11.10 -8.31
N ASP A 80 -10.33 -10.73 -8.46
CA ASP A 80 -11.42 -11.62 -8.87
C ASP A 80 -12.17 -11.01 -10.07
N GLY A 81 -11.86 -11.51 -11.25
CA GLY A 81 -12.33 -10.91 -12.49
C GLY A 81 -11.85 -9.46 -12.61
N ASP A 82 -12.79 -8.53 -12.67
CA ASP A 82 -12.52 -7.09 -12.74
C ASP A 82 -12.43 -6.42 -11.36
N GLU A 83 -12.62 -7.18 -10.28
CA GLU A 83 -12.63 -6.63 -8.94
C GLU A 83 -11.29 -6.82 -8.23
N VAL A 84 -10.78 -5.75 -7.65
CA VAL A 84 -9.61 -5.74 -6.76
C VAL A 84 -10.10 -5.55 -5.34
N HIS A 85 -9.87 -6.53 -4.49
CA HIS A 85 -10.25 -6.52 -3.09
C HIS A 85 -9.03 -6.27 -2.22
N PHE A 86 -9.04 -5.19 -1.46
CA PHE A 86 -8.03 -4.93 -0.43
C PHE A 86 -8.40 -5.72 0.83
N ARG A 87 -7.44 -6.48 1.34
CA ARG A 87 -7.62 -7.32 2.53
C ARG A 87 -6.63 -6.94 3.61
N ARG A 88 -7.08 -7.00 4.85
CA ARG A 88 -6.25 -6.81 6.04
C ARG A 88 -6.45 -7.98 7.00
N VAL A 89 -5.35 -8.47 7.53
CA VAL A 89 -5.34 -9.62 8.45
C VAL A 89 -4.59 -9.24 9.71
N ASP A 90 -5.25 -9.47 10.85
CA ASP A 90 -4.58 -9.36 12.13
C ASP A 90 -3.49 -10.41 12.26
N TYR A 91 -2.36 -10.02 12.82
CA TYR A 91 -1.27 -10.91 13.17
C TYR A 91 -0.58 -10.42 14.45
N ASP A 92 0.21 -11.28 15.08
CA ASP A 92 0.94 -10.95 16.30
C ASP A 92 2.20 -10.12 15.98
N TYR A 93 2.01 -8.85 15.64
CA TYR A 93 3.10 -7.90 15.39
C TYR A 93 3.90 -7.60 16.66
N ASP A 94 3.31 -7.71 17.86
CA ASP A 94 4.00 -7.53 19.12
C ASP A 94 5.10 -8.58 19.33
N LYS A 95 4.84 -9.81 18.92
CA LYS A 95 5.85 -10.87 18.94
C LYS A 95 7.03 -10.56 18.02
N THR A 96 6.77 -9.98 16.86
CA THR A 96 7.83 -9.57 15.92
C THR A 96 8.59 -8.36 16.47
N ALA A 97 7.89 -7.37 17.01
CA ALA A 97 8.51 -6.21 17.64
C ALA A 97 9.42 -6.61 18.82
N ALA A 98 8.96 -7.53 19.67
CA ALA A 98 9.76 -8.06 20.78
C ALA A 98 11.06 -8.70 20.28
N LYS A 99 11.02 -9.47 19.21
CA LYS A 99 12.23 -10.06 18.60
C LYS A 99 13.22 -9.00 18.12
N ILE A 100 12.71 -7.88 17.57
CA ILE A 100 13.54 -6.76 17.12
C ILE A 100 14.23 -6.10 18.33
N TYR A 101 13.49 -5.86 19.41
CA TYR A 101 14.03 -5.26 20.63
C TYR A 101 15.13 -6.12 21.30
N ASP A 102 15.05 -7.44 21.12
CA ASP A 102 16.04 -8.38 21.66
C ASP A 102 17.36 -8.41 20.87
N ILE A 103 17.42 -7.72 19.71
CA ILE A 103 18.62 -7.65 18.88
C ILE A 103 19.36 -6.34 19.17
N PRO A 104 20.53 -6.37 19.86
CA PRO A 104 21.23 -5.15 20.28
C PRO A 104 21.68 -4.24 19.14
N ASP A 105 21.91 -4.81 17.95
CA ASP A 105 22.36 -4.06 16.75
C ASP A 105 21.21 -3.37 16.00
N LEU A 106 19.96 -3.61 16.39
CA LEU A 106 18.78 -3.00 15.78
C LEU A 106 18.23 -1.88 16.65
N ASP A 107 17.88 -0.76 16.01
CA ASP A 107 17.18 0.34 16.67
C ASP A 107 15.77 -0.10 17.07
N ASN A 108 15.35 0.20 18.30
CA ASN A 108 14.02 -0.10 18.83
C ASN A 108 12.90 0.53 17.97
N PHE A 109 13.17 1.66 17.32
CA PHE A 109 12.27 2.27 16.37
C PHE A 109 11.75 1.30 15.29
N LEU A 110 12.55 0.31 14.90
CA LEU A 110 12.14 -0.71 13.92
C LEU A 110 11.01 -1.61 14.45
N GLY A 111 10.96 -1.86 15.77
CA GLY A 111 9.86 -2.55 16.42
C GLY A 111 8.65 -1.64 16.65
N ASP A 112 8.89 -0.39 17.06
CA ASP A 112 7.82 0.59 17.30
C ASP A 112 6.98 0.83 16.03
N ARG A 113 7.63 0.90 14.87
CA ARG A 113 6.96 1.06 13.57
C ARG A 113 5.91 0.00 13.28
N LEU A 114 6.16 -1.26 13.68
CA LEU A 114 5.20 -2.34 13.47
C LEU A 114 3.93 -2.13 14.29
N ARG A 115 4.06 -1.62 15.52
CA ARG A 115 2.93 -1.32 16.41
C ARG A 115 2.12 -0.12 15.97
N GLU A 116 2.77 0.82 15.29
CA GLU A 116 2.16 2.09 14.90
C GLU A 116 1.70 2.10 13.44
N GLY A 117 2.06 1.09 12.65
CA GLY A 117 1.72 1.04 11.22
C GLY A 117 2.42 2.13 10.40
N ARG A 118 3.71 2.43 10.70
CA ARG A 118 4.47 3.49 10.05
C ARG A 118 5.88 3.11 9.60
#